data_788ded300b20771f7f8d05ce1e9f48c8
#
_entry.id   788ded300b20771f7f8d05ce1e9f48c8
#
_cell.length_a   1.000
_cell.length_b   1.000
_cell.length_c   1.000
_cell.angle_alpha   90.00
_cell.angle_beta   90.00
_cell.angle_gamma   90.00
#
_symmetry.space_group_name_H-M   'P 1'
#
loop_
_entity.id
_entity.type
_entity.pdbx_description
1 polymer ?
#
loop_
_entity_poly.entity_id
_entity_poly.type
_entity_poly.pdbx_seq_one_letter_code
_entity_poly.pdbx_strand_id
1 'polypeptide(L)'
;MIITFATQKGGTGKTTLAIAFANYLSGISTRKIKVFDFDYQKSFFNKWQEDEEAGLPRLYDVEAVGEDDDDHPFADLEKIIALKESETIYIFDLAGTLDQKYSDLLIYSDFIIIPFEYSDVSVKSTLV
;
A
#
# COMPACT_ATOMS: atom_id res chain seq x y z
N MET A 1 -1.00 -3.26 12.73
CA MET A 1 -0.50 -1.95 12.24
C MET A 1 -0.87 -1.79 10.79
N ILE A 2 -1.34 -0.62 10.42
CA ILE A 2 -1.75 -0.29 9.06
C ILE A 2 -0.86 0.83 8.52
N ILE A 3 -0.18 0.59 7.40
CA ILE A 3 0.66 1.55 6.71
C ILE A 3 0.09 1.71 5.30
N THR A 4 -0.27 2.93 4.93
CA THR A 4 -0.94 3.20 3.66
C THR A 4 -0.08 4.07 2.76
N PHE A 5 0.13 3.63 1.53
CA PHE A 5 0.76 4.41 0.48
C PHE A 5 -0.32 5.00 -0.42
N ALA A 6 -0.37 6.30 -0.48
CA ALA A 6 -1.36 7.04 -1.26
C ALA A 6 -0.67 8.11 -2.09
N THR A 7 -1.34 8.60 -3.10
CA THR A 7 -0.84 9.72 -3.91
C THR A 7 -2.00 10.57 -4.37
N GLN A 8 -1.76 11.86 -4.49
CA GLN A 8 -2.74 12.79 -5.04
C GLN A 8 -2.75 12.77 -6.56
N LYS A 9 -1.63 12.34 -7.16
CA LYS A 9 -1.48 12.23 -8.61
C LYS A 9 -0.85 10.89 -8.95
N GLY A 10 -1.31 10.22 -9.99
CA GLY A 10 -0.72 8.98 -10.45
C GLY A 10 0.71 9.19 -10.97
N GLY A 11 1.49 8.12 -11.00
CA GLY A 11 2.79 8.10 -11.66
C GLY A 11 3.95 8.72 -10.90
N THR A 12 3.90 8.80 -9.57
CA THR A 12 4.96 9.43 -8.78
C THR A 12 5.91 8.43 -8.11
N GLY A 13 6.00 7.21 -8.63
CA GLY A 13 6.88 6.20 -8.04
C GLY A 13 6.37 5.60 -6.72
N LYS A 14 5.10 5.77 -6.42
CA LYS A 14 4.48 5.25 -5.20
C LYS A 14 4.71 3.75 -5.02
N THR A 15 4.44 2.96 -6.04
CA THR A 15 4.58 1.51 -5.98
C THR A 15 6.03 1.09 -5.80
N THR A 16 6.97 1.73 -6.50
CA THR A 16 8.40 1.48 -6.34
C THR A 16 8.84 1.72 -4.90
N LEU A 17 8.40 2.82 -4.31
CA LEU A 17 8.70 3.14 -2.92
C LEU A 17 8.06 2.13 -1.96
N ALA A 18 6.82 1.73 -2.22
CA ALA A 18 6.11 0.75 -1.39
C ALA A 18 6.82 -0.61 -1.41
N ILE A 19 7.28 -1.06 -2.57
CA ILE A 19 8.05 -2.29 -2.70
C ILE A 19 9.36 -2.20 -1.90
N ALA A 20 10.11 -1.12 -2.07
CA ALA A 20 11.37 -0.92 -1.35
C ALA A 20 11.14 -0.90 0.17
N PHE A 21 10.08 -0.24 0.61
CA PHE A 21 9.72 -0.16 2.02
C PHE A 21 9.34 -1.53 2.57
N ALA A 22 8.53 -2.31 1.86
CA ALA A 22 8.12 -3.64 2.30
C ALA A 22 9.34 -4.57 2.40
N ASN A 23 10.25 -4.50 1.43
CA ASN A 23 11.48 -5.30 1.45
C ASN A 23 12.37 -4.91 2.65
N TYR A 24 12.54 -3.62 2.89
CA TYR A 24 13.33 -3.14 4.02
C TYR A 24 12.72 -3.58 5.35
N LEU A 25 11.42 -3.40 5.49
CA LEU A 25 10.70 -3.73 6.72
C LEU A 25 10.77 -5.24 7.01
N SER A 26 10.68 -6.09 5.98
CA SER A 26 10.79 -7.53 6.15
C SER A 26 12.17 -7.95 6.65
N GLY A 27 13.21 -7.16 6.34
CA GLY A 27 14.57 -7.45 6.79
C GLY A 27 14.84 -7.05 8.23
N ILE A 28 14.09 -6.10 8.78
CA ILE A 28 14.34 -5.59 10.14
C ILE A 28 13.27 -5.99 11.15
N SER A 29 12.10 -6.44 10.70
CA SER A 29 10.99 -6.80 11.59
C SER A 29 10.82 -8.31 11.69
N THR A 30 10.47 -8.79 12.90
CA THR A 30 10.08 -10.18 13.10
C THR A 30 8.59 -10.40 12.88
N ARG A 31 7.82 -9.31 12.68
CA ARG A 31 6.39 -9.38 12.45
C ARG A 31 6.09 -9.81 11.01
N LYS A 32 5.00 -10.51 10.84
CA LYS A 32 4.50 -10.88 9.51
C LYS A 32 4.07 -9.62 8.76
N ILE A 33 4.31 -9.59 7.46
CA ILE A 33 3.92 -8.47 6.60
C ILE A 33 2.99 -8.99 5.51
N LYS A 34 1.90 -8.27 5.31
CA LYS A 34 0.93 -8.55 4.24
C LYS A 34 0.69 -7.27 3.45
N VAL A 35 0.75 -7.35 2.13
CA VAL A 35 0.52 -6.22 1.24
C VAL A 35 -0.78 -6.41 0.49
N PHE A 36 -1.59 -5.35 0.42
CA PHE A 36 -2.79 -5.31 -0.41
C PHE A 36 -2.57 -4.31 -1.54
N ASP A 37 -2.60 -4.78 -2.77
CA ASP A 37 -2.38 -3.98 -3.97
C ASP A 37 -3.72 -3.59 -4.59
N PHE A 38 -4.10 -2.33 -4.45
CA PHE A 38 -5.32 -1.76 -5.03
C PHE A 38 -5.06 -0.98 -6.30
N ASP A 39 -3.81 -0.98 -6.80
CA ASP A 39 -3.48 -0.28 -8.03
C ASP A 39 -4.10 -0.99 -9.25
N TYR A 40 -4.57 -0.20 -10.22
CA TYR A 40 -5.19 -0.75 -11.42
C TYR A 40 -4.26 -1.63 -12.22
N GLN A 41 -2.98 -1.28 -12.28
CA GLN A 41 -1.98 -2.01 -13.04
C GLN A 41 -1.41 -3.20 -12.27
N LYS A 42 -1.73 -3.32 -10.98
CA LYS A 42 -1.23 -4.38 -10.11
C LYS A 42 0.30 -4.50 -10.13
N SER A 43 0.98 -3.36 -10.19
CA SER A 43 2.43 -3.32 -10.34
C SER A 43 3.16 -4.00 -9.18
N PHE A 44 2.69 -3.82 -7.95
CA PHE A 44 3.28 -4.47 -6.78
C PHE A 44 3.09 -5.98 -6.85
N PHE A 45 1.87 -6.42 -7.10
CA PHE A 45 1.54 -7.83 -7.20
C PHE A 45 2.33 -8.51 -8.33
N ASN A 46 2.41 -7.88 -9.49
CA ASN A 46 3.11 -8.44 -10.64
C ASN A 46 4.60 -8.59 -10.35
N LYS A 47 5.24 -7.60 -9.72
CA LYS A 47 6.65 -7.68 -9.38
C LYS A 47 6.92 -8.79 -8.36
N TRP A 48 6.06 -8.91 -7.35
CA TRP A 48 6.15 -9.96 -6.35
C TRP A 48 6.03 -11.34 -6.98
N GLN A 49 5.12 -11.50 -7.93
CA GLN A 49 4.90 -12.75 -8.64
C GLN A 49 6.10 -13.11 -9.52
N GLU A 50 6.67 -12.13 -10.23
CA GLU A 50 7.88 -12.32 -11.02
C GLU A 50 9.06 -12.78 -10.17
N ASP A 51 9.24 -12.18 -9.00
CA ASP A 51 10.32 -12.56 -8.08
C ASP A 51 10.14 -13.99 -7.57
N GLU A 52 8.92 -14.40 -7.30
CA GLU A 52 8.62 -15.77 -6.89
C GLU A 52 8.92 -16.76 -8.01
N GLU A 53 8.54 -16.45 -9.24
CA GLU A 53 8.82 -17.29 -10.40
C GLU A 53 10.32 -17.38 -10.69
N ALA A 54 11.07 -16.34 -10.36
CA ALA A 54 12.53 -16.33 -10.51
C ALA A 54 13.26 -17.08 -9.39
N GLY A 55 12.52 -17.64 -8.42
CA GLY A 55 13.09 -18.40 -7.32
C GLY A 55 13.63 -17.57 -6.18
N LEU A 56 13.31 -16.29 -6.12
CA LEU A 56 13.69 -15.43 -5.00
C LEU A 56 12.89 -15.78 -3.75
N PRO A 57 13.46 -15.60 -2.55
CA PRO A 57 12.74 -15.89 -1.30
C PRO A 57 11.48 -15.03 -1.16
N ARG A 58 10.41 -15.65 -0.67
CA ARG A 58 9.17 -14.92 -0.35
C ARG A 58 9.36 -14.22 0.98
N LEU A 59 9.45 -12.90 0.97
CA LEU A 59 9.63 -12.08 2.17
C LEU A 59 8.31 -11.74 2.85
N TYR A 60 7.23 -11.68 2.09
CA TYR A 60 5.88 -11.33 2.55
C TYR A 60 4.88 -11.80 1.51
N ASP A 61 3.59 -11.72 1.84
CA ASP A 61 2.52 -12.02 0.90
C ASP A 61 1.94 -10.74 0.31
N VAL A 62 1.55 -10.81 -0.97
CA VAL A 62 0.88 -9.72 -1.68
C VAL A 62 -0.42 -10.23 -2.27
N GLU A 63 -1.51 -9.51 -2.02
CA GLU A 63 -2.81 -9.81 -2.58
C GLU A 63 -3.27 -8.65 -3.45
N ALA A 64 -3.62 -8.95 -4.71
CA ALA A 64 -4.22 -7.97 -5.60
C ALA A 64 -5.72 -7.90 -5.32
N VAL A 65 -6.24 -6.68 -5.13
CA VAL A 65 -7.65 -6.48 -4.79
C VAL A 65 -8.33 -5.67 -5.90
N GLY A 66 -9.46 -6.16 -6.41
CA GLY A 66 -10.24 -5.45 -7.41
C GLY A 66 -11.08 -4.33 -6.79
N GLU A 67 -11.37 -3.30 -7.59
CA GLU A 67 -12.18 -2.18 -7.11
C GLU A 67 -13.61 -2.57 -6.74
N ASP A 68 -14.16 -3.53 -7.46
CA ASP A 68 -15.55 -3.96 -7.30
C ASP A 68 -15.69 -5.14 -6.34
N ASP A 69 -14.63 -5.46 -5.60
CA ASP A 69 -14.66 -6.55 -4.64
C ASP A 69 -15.31 -6.07 -3.34
N ASP A 70 -16.54 -6.49 -3.11
CA ASP A 70 -17.31 -6.09 -1.93
C ASP A 70 -16.76 -6.69 -0.63
N ASP A 71 -15.91 -7.70 -0.71
CA ASP A 71 -15.35 -8.37 0.46
C ASP A 71 -13.85 -8.08 0.61
N HIS A 72 -13.48 -6.81 0.44
CA HIS A 72 -12.09 -6.39 0.61
C HIS A 72 -11.76 -6.09 2.09
N PRO A 73 -10.45 -5.99 2.44
CA PRO A 73 -10.00 -5.87 3.84
C PRO A 73 -10.51 -4.66 4.60
N PHE A 74 -11.01 -3.63 3.93
CA PHE A 74 -11.56 -2.46 4.59
C PHE A 74 -13.01 -2.18 4.17
N ALA A 75 -13.75 -3.24 3.84
CA ALA A 75 -15.16 -3.10 3.44
C ALA A 75 -16.02 -2.49 4.54
N ASP A 76 -15.67 -2.72 5.79
CA ASP A 76 -16.37 -2.13 6.93
C ASP A 76 -15.38 -1.81 8.06
N LEU A 77 -15.87 -1.05 9.03
CA LEU A 77 -15.05 -0.58 10.15
C LEU A 77 -14.53 -1.73 11.02
N GLU A 78 -15.31 -2.77 11.20
CA GLU A 78 -14.89 -3.92 12.00
C GLU A 78 -13.67 -4.60 11.38
N LYS A 79 -13.64 -4.73 10.06
CA LYS A 79 -12.51 -5.30 9.35
C LYS A 79 -11.26 -4.43 9.52
N ILE A 80 -11.41 -3.12 9.41
CA ILE A 80 -10.29 -2.17 9.60
C ILE A 80 -9.73 -2.29 11.01
N ILE A 81 -10.59 -2.31 12.03
CA ILE A 81 -10.17 -2.43 13.42
C ILE A 81 -9.44 -3.76 13.65
N ALA A 82 -9.94 -4.85 13.07
CA ALA A 82 -9.28 -6.16 13.18
C ALA A 82 -7.86 -6.13 12.61
N LEU A 83 -7.66 -5.46 11.46
CA LEU A 83 -6.33 -5.30 10.88
C LEU A 83 -5.42 -4.46 11.79
N LYS A 84 -5.97 -3.39 12.38
CA LYS A 84 -5.21 -2.49 13.24
C LYS A 84 -4.74 -3.19 14.52
N GLU A 85 -5.55 -4.05 15.08
CA GLU A 85 -5.25 -4.79 16.31
C GLU A 85 -4.36 -6.01 16.08
N SER A 86 -4.19 -6.44 14.84
CA SER A 86 -3.37 -7.60 14.49
C SER A 86 -1.89 -7.32 14.70
N GLU A 87 -1.13 -8.36 15.03
CA GLU A 87 0.33 -8.29 15.10
C GLU A 87 0.96 -8.20 13.71
N THR A 88 0.23 -8.56 12.66
CA THR A 88 0.69 -8.42 11.28
C THR A 88 0.75 -6.95 10.89
N ILE A 89 1.79 -6.60 10.13
CA ILE A 89 1.90 -5.27 9.53
C ILE A 89 1.24 -5.32 8.16
N TYR A 90 0.18 -4.54 7.97
CA TYR A 90 -0.54 -4.46 6.71
C TYR A 90 -0.12 -3.22 5.94
N ILE A 91 0.30 -3.41 4.70
CA ILE A 91 0.68 -2.33 3.80
C ILE A 91 -0.36 -2.25 2.69
N PHE A 92 -0.94 -1.08 2.49
CA PHE A 92 -1.92 -0.83 1.44
C PHE A 92 -1.30 0.07 0.37
N ASP A 93 -1.24 -0.43 -0.86
CA ASP A 93 -0.83 0.35 -2.02
C ASP A 93 -2.10 0.76 -2.77
N LEU A 94 -2.58 1.98 -2.48
CA LEU A 94 -3.85 2.46 -3.00
C LEU A 94 -3.74 2.89 -4.46
N ALA A 95 -4.88 2.88 -5.14
CA ALA A 95 -4.99 3.44 -6.49
C ALA A 95 -4.60 4.93 -6.50
N GLY A 96 -4.16 5.41 -7.65
CA GLY A 96 -3.46 6.68 -7.81
C GLY A 96 -4.14 7.96 -7.35
N THR A 97 -5.42 7.92 -6.97
CA THR A 97 -6.13 9.10 -6.47
C THR A 97 -6.71 8.81 -5.09
N LEU A 98 -6.70 9.84 -4.22
CA LEU A 98 -7.37 9.75 -2.93
C LEU A 98 -8.87 9.80 -3.16
N ASP A 99 -9.53 8.66 -3.04
CA ASP A 99 -10.97 8.52 -3.20
C ASP A 99 -11.64 8.51 -1.83
N GLN A 100 -12.86 9.02 -1.76
CA GLN A 100 -13.65 9.03 -0.54
C GLN A 100 -13.86 7.64 0.04
N LYS A 101 -13.91 6.60 -0.80
CA LYS A 101 -14.04 5.21 -0.33
C LYS A 101 -12.89 4.74 0.54
N TYR A 102 -11.73 5.40 0.49
CA TYR A 102 -10.58 5.09 1.34
C TYR A 102 -10.53 5.90 2.63
N SER A 103 -11.52 6.74 2.89
CA SER A 103 -11.51 7.67 4.04
C SER A 103 -11.32 6.95 5.36
N ASP A 104 -12.07 5.89 5.61
CA ASP A 104 -11.97 5.15 6.86
C ASP A 104 -10.60 4.49 7.01
N LEU A 105 -10.09 3.89 5.93
CA LEU A 105 -8.76 3.30 5.95
C LEU A 105 -7.70 4.34 6.29
N LEU A 106 -7.78 5.53 5.69
CA LEU A 106 -6.82 6.60 5.93
C LEU A 106 -6.90 7.10 7.38
N ILE A 107 -8.11 7.27 7.91
CA ILE A 107 -8.31 7.71 9.28
C ILE A 107 -7.70 6.73 10.29
N TYR A 108 -7.83 5.44 10.04
CA TYR A 108 -7.35 4.40 10.95
C TYR A 108 -5.93 3.92 10.65
N SER A 109 -5.29 4.43 9.60
CA SER A 109 -3.90 4.09 9.31
C SER A 109 -2.97 4.63 10.40
N ASP A 110 -2.00 3.80 10.81
CA ASP A 110 -0.97 4.22 11.74
C ASP A 110 0.02 5.17 11.05
N PHE A 111 0.30 4.93 9.76
CA PHE A 111 1.16 5.78 8.95
C PHE A 111 0.56 5.92 7.55
N ILE A 112 0.61 7.13 7.02
CA ILE A 112 0.23 7.44 5.64
C ILE A 112 1.45 8.01 4.95
N ILE A 113 1.89 7.39 3.88
CA ILE A 113 3.06 7.81 3.12
C ILE A 113 2.59 8.29 1.75
N ILE A 114 2.86 9.56 1.46
CA ILE A 114 2.47 10.21 0.21
C ILE A 114 3.75 10.67 -0.49
N PRO A 115 4.29 9.87 -1.42
CA PRO A 115 5.48 10.28 -2.15
C PRO A 115 5.17 11.39 -3.15
N PHE A 116 6.13 12.29 -3.35
CA PHE A 116 6.02 13.33 -4.35
C PHE A 116 7.38 13.55 -5.02
N GLU A 117 7.36 13.99 -6.27
CA GLU A 117 8.58 14.38 -6.96
C GLU A 117 9.00 15.77 -6.55
N TYR A 118 10.29 15.93 -6.24
CA TYR A 118 10.84 17.24 -5.93
C TYR A 118 11.16 17.98 -7.22
N SER A 119 10.14 18.65 -7.74
CA SER A 119 10.24 19.52 -8.91
C SER A 119 9.49 20.81 -8.62
N ASP A 120 9.75 21.88 -9.41
CA ASP A 120 9.04 23.15 -9.20
C ASP A 120 7.52 23.00 -9.26
N VAL A 121 7.04 22.17 -10.17
CA VAL A 121 5.60 21.92 -10.32
C VAL A 121 5.06 21.16 -9.11
N SER A 122 5.75 20.11 -8.68
CA SER A 122 5.34 19.30 -7.54
C SER A 122 5.35 20.11 -6.25
N VAL A 123 6.37 20.92 -6.03
CA VAL A 123 6.47 21.78 -4.85
C VAL A 123 5.31 22.76 -4.80
N LYS A 124 4.99 23.42 -5.92
CA LYS A 124 3.85 24.34 -5.99
C LYS A 124 2.53 23.64 -5.71
N SER A 125 2.35 22.44 -6.23
CA SER A 125 1.13 21.66 -5.97
C SER A 125 0.99 21.26 -4.51
N THR A 126 2.09 21.01 -3.83
CA THR A 126 2.10 20.61 -2.43
C THR A 126 1.83 21.79 -1.51
N LEU A 127 2.32 22.98 -1.87
CA LEU A 127 2.19 24.19 -1.05
C LEU A 127 0.83 24.86 -1.18
N VAL A 128 0.09 24.59 -2.22
CA VAL A 128 -1.25 25.12 -2.47
C VAL A 128 -2.32 24.16 -1.99
#